data_93de7bfe86dc20c68e9e105bfb89c5a5
#
_entry.id   93de7bfe86dc20c68e9e105bfb89c5a5
#
_cell.length_a   1.000
_cell.length_b   1.000
_cell.length_c   1.000
_cell.angle_alpha   90.00
_cell.angle_beta   90.00
_cell.angle_gamma   90.00
#
_symmetry.space_group_name_H-M   'P 1'
#
loop_
_entity.id
_entity.type
_entity.pdbx_description
1 polymer ?
#
loop_
_entity_poly.entity_id
_entity_poly.type
_entity_poly.pdbx_seq_one_letter_code
_entity_poly.pdbx_strand_id
1 'polypeptide(L)'
;DKYQEHNVKWWDCVDVISSSGYYPIGDWVNQLDRIEKVVKQYDKPFFFAETGCMSVSGSPAVPNDWSVRGPVDLNGQAQWYRTMFEACEKRDWVSGHALWSWRDHLYPESQAGNHLDYEIYAKPAERVVNEFYRKKES
;
A
#
# COMPACT_ATOMS: atom_id res chain seq x y z
N ASP A 1 -2.45 10.24 -8.86
CA ASP A 1 -2.70 8.89 -9.40
C ASP A 1 -1.40 8.13 -9.58
N LYS A 2 -1.44 6.81 -9.34
CA LYS A 2 -0.31 5.93 -9.62
C LYS A 2 0.14 6.02 -11.08
N TYR A 3 1.41 5.81 -11.34
CA TYR A 3 2.06 5.89 -12.66
C TYR A 3 2.16 7.28 -13.28
N GLN A 4 1.68 8.35 -12.64
CA GLN A 4 1.63 9.69 -13.23
C GLN A 4 2.60 10.68 -12.59
N GLU A 5 3.37 10.30 -11.61
CA GLU A 5 4.21 11.18 -10.80
C GLU A 5 5.21 11.98 -11.66
N HIS A 6 5.77 11.37 -12.71
CA HIS A 6 6.70 12.02 -13.64
C HIS A 6 6.04 13.03 -14.59
N ASN A 7 4.70 12.97 -14.74
CA ASN A 7 3.95 13.90 -15.59
C ASN A 7 3.58 15.19 -14.83
N VAL A 8 3.63 15.19 -13.52
CA VAL A 8 3.38 16.38 -12.70
C VAL A 8 4.62 17.29 -12.76
N LYS A 9 4.41 18.55 -13.16
CA LYS A 9 5.50 19.52 -13.37
C LYS A 9 5.59 20.60 -12.28
N TRP A 10 4.76 20.50 -11.26
CA TRP A 10 4.64 21.48 -10.17
C TRP A 10 4.95 20.89 -8.78
N TRP A 11 5.71 19.78 -8.71
CA TRP A 11 6.14 19.23 -7.42
C TRP A 11 7.00 20.20 -6.59
N ASP A 12 7.62 21.18 -7.22
CA ASP A 12 8.32 22.28 -6.55
C ASP A 12 7.40 23.18 -5.71
N CYS A 13 6.11 23.22 -6.04
CA CYS A 13 5.10 24.04 -5.34
C CYS A 13 4.52 23.39 -4.09
N VAL A 14 4.89 22.15 -3.76
CA VAL A 14 4.40 21.42 -2.59
C VAL A 14 5.54 20.95 -1.70
N ASP A 15 5.24 20.64 -0.44
CA ASP A 15 6.26 20.20 0.53
C ASP A 15 6.54 18.70 0.46
N VAL A 16 5.58 17.91 -0.02
CA VAL A 16 5.65 16.44 -0.07
C VAL A 16 5.11 15.95 -1.41
N ILE A 17 5.84 15.04 -2.05
CA ILE A 17 5.34 14.29 -3.20
C ILE A 17 4.48 13.14 -2.70
N SER A 18 3.29 12.95 -3.26
CA SER A 18 2.45 11.81 -2.90
C SER A 18 1.78 11.15 -4.10
N SER A 19 1.48 9.87 -3.97
CA SER A 19 0.82 9.08 -5.01
C SER A 19 0.04 7.90 -4.41
N SER A 20 -0.78 7.27 -5.23
CA SER A 20 -1.47 6.03 -4.87
C SER A 20 -0.58 4.83 -5.17
N GLY A 21 -0.47 3.90 -4.22
CA GLY A 21 0.38 2.71 -4.30
C GLY A 21 -0.43 1.41 -4.40
N TYR A 22 -1.17 1.22 -5.47
CA TYR A 22 -1.89 -0.04 -5.75
C TYR A 22 -1.16 -0.83 -6.85
N TYR A 23 0.06 -1.27 -6.55
CA TYR A 23 0.86 -2.00 -7.54
C TYR A 23 0.67 -3.51 -7.42
N PRO A 24 0.69 -4.24 -8.54
CA PRO A 24 0.78 -5.70 -8.53
C PRO A 24 1.89 -6.17 -7.60
N ILE A 25 1.67 -7.27 -6.89
CA ILE A 25 2.60 -7.75 -5.85
C ILE A 25 4.05 -7.90 -6.34
N GLY A 26 4.26 -8.28 -7.59
CA GLY A 26 5.60 -8.45 -8.18
C GLY A 26 6.23 -7.17 -8.76
N ASP A 27 5.54 -6.03 -8.72
CA ASP A 27 5.98 -4.81 -9.44
C ASP A 27 6.47 -3.67 -8.53
N TRP A 28 6.45 -3.87 -7.23
CA TRP A 28 6.81 -2.82 -6.26
C TRP A 28 8.20 -2.22 -6.49
N VAL A 29 9.21 -3.06 -6.70
CA VAL A 29 10.60 -2.59 -6.91
C VAL A 29 10.69 -1.70 -8.14
N ASN A 30 10.10 -2.12 -9.27
CA ASN A 30 10.12 -1.35 -10.51
C ASN A 30 9.44 0.02 -10.35
N GLN A 31 8.32 0.05 -9.63
CA GLN A 31 7.59 1.30 -9.39
C GLN A 31 8.33 2.24 -8.45
N LEU A 32 8.96 1.71 -7.41
CA LEU A 32 9.81 2.50 -6.53
C LEU A 32 11.02 3.08 -7.28
N ASP A 33 11.67 2.30 -8.15
CA ASP A 33 12.77 2.80 -9.00
C ASP A 33 12.32 3.95 -9.92
N ARG A 34 11.10 3.87 -10.43
CA ARG A 34 10.50 4.93 -11.25
C ARG A 34 10.21 6.19 -10.44
N ILE A 35 9.59 6.05 -9.27
CA ILE A 35 9.23 7.16 -8.35
C ILE A 35 10.50 7.84 -7.81
N GLU A 36 11.53 7.07 -7.50
CA GLU A 36 12.79 7.60 -6.97
C GLU A 36 13.41 8.67 -7.87
N LYS A 37 13.27 8.53 -9.20
CA LYS A 37 13.76 9.52 -10.16
C LYS A 37 13.06 10.87 -9.95
N VAL A 38 11.76 10.86 -9.67
CA VAL A 38 10.98 12.07 -9.40
C VAL A 38 11.36 12.66 -8.05
N VAL A 39 11.49 11.84 -7.02
CA VAL A 39 11.90 12.25 -5.68
C VAL A 39 13.27 12.93 -5.70
N LYS A 40 14.25 12.33 -6.39
CA LYS A 40 15.59 12.88 -6.54
C LYS A 40 15.61 14.17 -7.37
N GLN A 41 14.77 14.27 -8.40
CA GLN A 41 14.67 15.46 -9.24
C GLN A 41 14.21 16.70 -8.46
N TYR A 42 13.24 16.53 -7.57
CA TYR A 42 12.63 17.62 -6.80
C TYR A 42 13.17 17.75 -5.38
N ASP A 43 13.96 16.81 -4.92
CA ASP A 43 14.56 16.76 -3.56
C ASP A 43 13.50 16.95 -2.46
N LYS A 44 12.43 16.15 -2.51
CA LYS A 44 11.30 16.22 -1.58
C LYS A 44 10.97 14.85 -1.01
N PRO A 45 10.48 14.78 0.23
CA PRO A 45 9.97 13.53 0.79
C PRO A 45 8.79 13.01 0.00
N PHE A 46 8.58 11.71 0.06
CA PHE A 46 7.50 11.02 -0.62
C PHE A 46 6.67 10.19 0.36
N PHE A 47 5.38 10.14 0.12
CA PHE A 47 4.50 9.27 0.88
C PHE A 47 3.36 8.70 0.01
N PHE A 48 2.96 7.46 0.29
CA PHE A 48 1.79 6.88 -0.36
C PHE A 48 0.51 7.36 0.32
N ALA A 49 -0.20 8.29 -0.34
CA ALA A 49 -1.44 8.88 0.17
C ALA A 49 -2.61 7.90 0.18
N GLU A 50 -2.47 6.79 -0.56
CA GLU A 50 -3.47 5.74 -0.64
C GLU A 50 -2.81 4.44 -1.11
N THR A 51 -2.98 3.35 -0.36
CA THR A 51 -2.45 2.04 -0.73
C THR A 51 -3.25 0.92 -0.06
N GLY A 52 -3.46 -0.18 -0.75
CA GLY A 52 -4.24 -1.29 -0.20
C GLY A 52 -4.41 -2.45 -1.18
N CYS A 53 -4.92 -3.55 -0.64
CA CYS A 53 -5.25 -4.77 -1.35
C CYS A 53 -6.44 -5.44 -0.69
N MET A 54 -7.41 -5.93 -1.46
CA MET A 54 -8.54 -6.69 -0.92
C MET A 54 -8.12 -8.09 -0.49
N SER A 55 -8.85 -8.67 0.45
CA SER A 55 -8.68 -10.06 0.90
C SER A 55 -9.46 -11.06 0.02
N VAL A 56 -9.38 -10.90 -1.29
CA VAL A 56 -9.99 -11.76 -2.29
C VAL A 56 -8.94 -12.29 -3.26
N SER A 57 -9.09 -13.54 -3.66
CA SER A 57 -8.18 -14.17 -4.62
C SER A 57 -8.11 -13.36 -5.92
N GLY A 58 -6.89 -13.11 -6.41
CA GLY A 58 -6.63 -12.28 -7.59
C GLY A 58 -6.32 -10.81 -7.29
N SER A 59 -6.79 -10.25 -6.16
CA SER A 59 -6.51 -8.86 -5.81
C SER A 59 -5.02 -8.51 -5.74
N PRO A 60 -4.11 -9.36 -5.21
CA PRO A 60 -2.68 -9.06 -5.22
C PRO A 60 -2.07 -8.79 -6.60
N ALA A 61 -2.66 -9.29 -7.67
CA ALA A 61 -2.22 -9.03 -9.04
C ALA A 61 -2.78 -7.72 -9.62
N VAL A 62 -3.95 -7.29 -9.15
CA VAL A 62 -4.66 -6.09 -9.62
C VAL A 62 -5.29 -5.32 -8.45
N PRO A 63 -4.49 -4.84 -7.47
CA PRO A 63 -4.99 -4.37 -6.18
C PRO A 63 -5.89 -3.13 -6.27
N ASN A 64 -5.83 -2.37 -7.34
CA ASN A 64 -6.72 -1.23 -7.58
C ASN A 64 -8.06 -1.61 -8.23
N ASP A 65 -8.25 -2.86 -8.61
CA ASP A 65 -9.52 -3.32 -9.18
C ASP A 65 -10.45 -3.82 -8.07
N TRP A 66 -11.26 -2.90 -7.56
CA TRP A 66 -12.27 -3.19 -6.54
C TRP A 66 -13.45 -4.03 -7.05
N SER A 67 -13.51 -4.35 -8.34
CA SER A 67 -14.51 -5.23 -8.95
C SER A 67 -14.13 -6.71 -8.93
N VAL A 68 -12.89 -7.04 -8.57
CA VAL A 68 -12.43 -8.44 -8.47
C VAL A 68 -13.35 -9.25 -7.54
N ARG A 69 -13.73 -10.42 -8.01
CA ARG A 69 -14.55 -11.37 -7.27
C ARG A 69 -13.88 -12.73 -7.25
N GLY A 70 -14.00 -13.42 -6.13
CA GLY A 70 -13.41 -14.74 -5.93
C GLY A 70 -13.54 -15.20 -4.48
N PRO A 71 -12.94 -16.32 -4.13
CA PRO A 71 -12.89 -16.78 -2.74
C PRO A 71 -12.05 -15.83 -1.88
N VAL A 72 -12.30 -15.86 -0.56
CA VAL A 72 -11.49 -15.14 0.41
C VAL A 72 -10.03 -15.60 0.36
N ASP A 73 -9.10 -14.65 0.39
CA ASP A 73 -7.66 -14.87 0.42
C ASP A 73 -6.97 -13.90 1.38
N LEU A 74 -7.11 -14.18 2.66
CA LEU A 74 -6.51 -13.38 3.74
C LEU A 74 -4.98 -13.41 3.68
N ASN A 75 -4.40 -14.56 3.29
CA ASN A 75 -2.96 -14.71 3.18
C ASN A 75 -2.40 -13.95 1.97
N GLY A 76 -3.09 -13.94 0.85
CA GLY A 76 -2.72 -13.13 -0.31
C GLY A 76 -2.70 -11.64 0.01
N GLN A 77 -3.70 -11.14 0.74
CA GLN A 77 -3.71 -9.76 1.23
C GLN A 77 -2.51 -9.49 2.15
N ALA A 78 -2.25 -10.34 3.14
CA ALA A 78 -1.14 -10.18 4.06
C ALA A 78 0.23 -10.22 3.35
N GLN A 79 0.39 -11.11 2.38
CA GLN A 79 1.62 -11.21 1.59
C GLN A 79 1.83 -9.96 0.71
N TRP A 80 0.76 -9.40 0.15
CA TRP A 80 0.84 -8.14 -0.61
C TRP A 80 1.38 -7.00 0.27
N TYR A 81 0.82 -6.82 1.47
CA TYR A 81 1.30 -5.81 2.43
C TYR A 81 2.76 -6.05 2.83
N ARG A 82 3.14 -7.29 3.10
CA ARG A 82 4.53 -7.64 3.44
C ARG A 82 5.49 -7.27 2.33
N THR A 83 5.17 -7.63 1.09
CA THR A 83 5.99 -7.31 -0.09
C THR A 83 6.13 -5.81 -0.30
N MET A 84 5.04 -5.05 -0.14
CA MET A 84 5.05 -3.59 -0.19
C MET A 84 6.03 -3.01 0.84
N PHE A 85 5.88 -3.39 2.11
CA PHE A 85 6.71 -2.85 3.18
C PHE A 85 8.19 -3.23 3.01
N GLU A 86 8.49 -4.47 2.67
CA GLU A 86 9.87 -4.94 2.43
C GLU A 86 10.55 -4.19 1.27
N ALA A 87 9.80 -3.85 0.24
CA ALA A 87 10.32 -3.04 -0.86
C ALA A 87 10.55 -1.58 -0.42
N CYS A 88 9.61 -1.01 0.32
CA CYS A 88 9.67 0.38 0.79
C CYS A 88 10.73 0.60 1.89
N GLU A 89 10.98 -0.36 2.78
CA GLU A 89 12.01 -0.27 3.83
C GLU A 89 13.43 -0.05 3.27
N LYS A 90 13.67 -0.45 2.04
CA LYS A 90 14.96 -0.25 1.34
C LYS A 90 15.09 1.15 0.73
N ARG A 91 14.12 2.02 0.94
CA ARG A 91 14.02 3.36 0.34
C ARG A 91 13.82 4.40 1.44
N ASP A 92 14.89 5.06 1.83
CA ASP A 92 14.90 6.09 2.89
C ASP A 92 14.01 7.31 2.58
N TRP A 93 13.73 7.54 1.31
CA TRP A 93 12.86 8.61 0.83
C TRP A 93 11.34 8.31 0.96
N VAL A 94 10.95 7.07 1.25
CA VAL A 94 9.52 6.72 1.52
C VAL A 94 9.21 7.02 2.98
N SER A 95 8.48 8.11 3.22
CA SER A 95 8.19 8.60 4.57
C SER A 95 7.01 7.90 5.24
N GLY A 96 6.09 7.30 4.47
CA GLY A 96 4.93 6.63 5.07
C GLY A 96 3.87 6.19 4.07
N HIS A 97 2.78 5.66 4.64
CA HIS A 97 1.66 5.09 3.92
C HIS A 97 0.34 5.43 4.60
N ALA A 98 -0.66 5.89 3.84
CA ALA A 98 -2.05 5.92 4.25
C ALA A 98 -2.74 4.67 3.69
N LEU A 99 -3.13 3.77 4.57
CA LEU A 99 -3.68 2.47 4.18
C LEU A 99 -5.17 2.60 3.83
N TRP A 100 -5.56 2.10 2.70
CA TRP A 100 -6.95 1.93 2.28
C TRP A 100 -7.40 0.49 2.59
N SER A 101 -8.35 0.25 3.55
CA SER A 101 -8.98 1.29 4.31
C SER A 101 -9.13 0.90 5.77
N TRP A 102 -9.44 1.88 6.60
CA TRP A 102 -9.86 1.68 7.98
C TRP A 102 -11.15 2.45 8.19
N ARG A 103 -12.24 1.75 8.55
CA ARG A 103 -13.56 2.37 8.73
C ARG A 103 -13.77 2.87 10.16
N ASP A 104 -14.66 3.83 10.29
CA ASP A 104 -15.13 4.36 11.59
C ASP A 104 -15.90 3.32 12.41
N HIS A 105 -16.59 2.39 11.72
CA HIS A 105 -17.30 1.27 12.33
C HIS A 105 -16.66 -0.05 11.89
N LEU A 106 -16.05 -0.74 12.84
CA LEU A 106 -15.43 -2.04 12.59
C LEU A 106 -16.48 -3.14 12.56
N TYR A 107 -16.30 -4.10 11.67
CA TYR A 107 -17.11 -5.32 11.69
C TYR A 107 -16.70 -6.20 12.89
N PRO A 108 -17.55 -7.12 13.37
CA PRO A 108 -17.18 -8.08 14.42
C PRO A 108 -15.98 -8.93 14.01
N GLU A 109 -15.02 -9.16 14.90
CA GLU A 109 -13.80 -9.97 14.61
C GLU A 109 -14.13 -11.34 14.02
N SER A 110 -15.24 -11.95 14.47
CA SER A 110 -15.70 -13.26 13.96
C SER A 110 -16.03 -13.26 12.46
N GLN A 111 -16.23 -12.09 11.85
CA GLN A 111 -16.51 -11.94 10.43
C GLN A 111 -15.24 -11.71 9.58
N ALA A 112 -14.11 -11.41 10.22
CA ALA A 112 -12.86 -11.10 9.52
C ALA A 112 -12.42 -12.21 8.54
N GLY A 113 -12.62 -13.48 8.91
CA GLY A 113 -12.28 -14.65 8.10
C GLY A 113 -13.02 -14.76 6.77
N ASN A 114 -14.16 -14.10 6.63
CA ASN A 114 -15.00 -14.12 5.43
C ASN A 114 -15.13 -12.74 4.76
N HIS A 115 -14.45 -11.73 5.30
CA HIS A 115 -14.54 -10.37 4.79
C HIS A 115 -13.60 -10.18 3.59
N LEU A 116 -14.15 -9.76 2.45
CA LEU A 116 -13.47 -9.75 1.15
C LEU A 116 -12.89 -8.39 0.73
N ASP A 117 -13.05 -7.36 1.56
CA ASP A 117 -12.73 -5.97 1.18
C ASP A 117 -11.30 -5.57 1.60
N TYR A 118 -10.98 -4.30 1.41
CA TYR A 118 -9.66 -3.69 1.72
C TYR A 118 -9.33 -3.61 3.20
N GLU A 119 -10.34 -3.60 4.09
CA GLU A 119 -10.10 -3.52 5.52
C GLU A 119 -9.18 -4.65 6.01
N ILE A 120 -8.26 -4.28 6.88
CA ILE A 120 -7.26 -5.21 7.44
C ILE A 120 -7.60 -5.64 8.87
N TYR A 121 -8.58 -5.01 9.51
CA TYR A 121 -8.95 -5.26 10.91
C TYR A 121 -9.20 -6.75 11.19
N ALA A 122 -8.57 -7.25 12.25
CA ALA A 122 -8.63 -8.65 12.70
C ALA A 122 -8.19 -9.68 11.63
N LYS A 123 -7.55 -9.26 10.55
CA LYS A 123 -6.99 -10.12 9.49
C LYS A 123 -5.47 -10.30 9.66
N PRO A 124 -4.86 -11.31 9.01
CA PRO A 124 -3.39 -11.46 9.01
C PRO A 124 -2.63 -10.23 8.52
N ALA A 125 -3.21 -9.45 7.60
CA ALA A 125 -2.62 -8.21 7.10
C ALA A 125 -2.42 -7.16 8.21
N GLU A 126 -3.32 -7.06 9.19
CA GLU A 126 -3.16 -6.16 10.34
C GLU A 126 -1.90 -6.51 11.14
N ARG A 127 -1.60 -7.80 11.33
CA ARG A 127 -0.38 -8.24 12.02
C ARG A 127 0.87 -7.82 11.26
N VAL A 128 0.86 -7.94 9.93
CA VAL A 128 1.97 -7.49 9.08
C VAL A 128 2.21 -6.00 9.26
N VAL A 129 1.16 -5.18 9.22
CA VAL A 129 1.26 -3.74 9.45
C VAL A 129 1.86 -3.44 10.82
N ASN A 130 1.35 -4.08 11.87
CA ASN A 130 1.87 -3.94 13.23
C ASN A 130 3.36 -4.30 13.34
N GLU A 131 3.79 -5.40 12.73
CA GLU A 131 5.20 -5.83 12.72
C GLU A 131 6.12 -4.74 12.15
N PHE A 132 5.75 -4.15 11.01
CA PHE A 132 6.58 -3.14 10.36
C PHE A 132 6.62 -1.81 11.10
N TYR A 133 5.50 -1.34 11.64
CA TYR A 133 5.47 -0.09 12.41
C TYR A 133 6.20 -0.21 13.75
N ARG A 134 6.09 -1.33 14.46
CA ARG A 134 6.81 -1.56 15.73
C ARG A 134 8.33 -1.69 15.57
N LYS A 135 8.82 -2.20 14.44
CA LYS A 135 10.26 -2.24 14.15
C LYS A 135 10.90 -0.85 14.09
N LYS A 136 10.13 0.18 13.70
CA LYS A 136 10.62 1.55 13.59
C LYS A 136 10.67 2.30 14.93
N GLU A 137 10.01 1.76 15.97
CA GLU A 137 9.99 2.34 17.32
C GLU A 137 11.12 1.79 18.21
N SER A 138 11.80 0.75 17.79
CA SER A 138 12.92 0.11 18.51
C SER A 138 14.26 0.48 17.87
#